data_330b3d9f412fe3432ae214bdc1e7d817
#
_entry.id   330b3d9f412fe3432ae214bdc1e7d817
#
_cell.length_a   1.000
_cell.length_b   1.000
_cell.length_c   1.000
_cell.angle_alpha   90.00
_cell.angle_beta   90.00
_cell.angle_gamma   90.00
#
_symmetry.space_group_name_H-M   'P 1'
#
loop_
_entity.id
_entity.type
_entity.pdbx_description
1 polymer ?
#
loop_
_entity_poly.entity_id
_entity_poly.type
_entity_poly.pdbx_seq_one_letter_code
_entity_poly.pdbx_strand_id
1 'polypeptide(L)'
;MYKLEELKLFLNENGVKIHEVDPKRNYWFVRTDGGNYFDSYVSGNYIGLGWNTIAFIEPDEKGCYPEDVLKDLESNDHKQPTRVLNQIKRFYKEMKKGDVVVIPSTSSLNLAFGYISDDEVYIEENITDDDIENGACPYKRRRHVKWLVNIDKARIDPHLYALFRNHQVISDGKSYASYIDRALHTLYIKDGIAHLTFTVEARTNPKALSIPTFMLGLIERAEALAKEIKLIDSSQNLEDEINSKINVQSPGVIEFLGSAVGVLAIATISIGLFGGQAKFEHTKEKTSGEISTGGLAGAIVKVLNAYNKGKSINDSKMQNCKNQLQIKNINDDEA
;
A
#
# COMPACT_ATOMS: atom_id res chain seq x y z
N MET A 1 12.53 21.15 11.60
CA MET A 1 12.98 20.24 10.53
C MET A 1 13.79 19.06 11.08
N TYR A 2 14.83 19.26 11.88
CA TYR A 2 15.65 18.16 12.45
C TYR A 2 14.85 17.08 13.19
N LYS A 3 13.86 17.42 13.98
CA LYS A 3 13.13 16.47 14.83
C LYS A 3 12.13 15.57 14.09
N LEU A 4 11.59 16.02 12.96
CA LEU A 4 10.77 15.18 12.10
C LEU A 4 11.62 14.09 11.43
N GLU A 5 12.85 14.44 11.03
CA GLU A 5 13.82 13.48 10.49
C GLU A 5 14.29 12.47 11.55
N GLU A 6 14.36 12.87 12.83
CA GLU A 6 14.62 11.92 13.94
C GLU A 6 13.50 10.89 14.08
N LEU A 7 12.22 11.28 13.93
CA LEU A 7 11.10 10.32 13.91
C LEU A 7 11.21 9.36 12.73
N LYS A 8 11.50 9.89 11.54
CA LYS A 8 11.67 9.06 10.33
C LYS A 8 12.82 8.06 10.48
N LEU A 9 13.95 8.54 11.01
CA LEU A 9 15.13 7.70 11.25
C LEU A 9 14.80 6.59 12.25
N PHE A 10 14.17 6.93 13.37
CA PHE A 10 13.76 5.97 14.38
C PHE A 10 12.83 4.88 13.81
N LEU A 11 11.83 5.29 13.00
CA LEU A 11 10.91 4.35 12.37
C LEU A 11 11.65 3.39 11.42
N ASN A 12 12.53 3.92 10.57
CA ASN A 12 13.34 3.12 9.64
C ASN A 12 14.26 2.14 10.38
N GLU A 13 14.95 2.58 11.46
CA GLU A 13 15.80 1.72 12.29
C GLU A 13 15.02 0.60 12.99
N ASN A 14 13.73 0.79 13.22
CA ASN A 14 12.82 -0.19 13.77
C ASN A 14 12.03 -1.00 12.72
N GLY A 15 12.42 -0.93 11.46
CA GLY A 15 11.87 -1.73 10.37
C GLY A 15 10.56 -1.18 9.79
N VAL A 16 10.19 0.07 10.09
CA VAL A 16 9.02 0.72 9.50
C VAL A 16 9.48 1.67 8.39
N LYS A 17 9.20 1.31 7.15
CA LYS A 17 9.51 2.16 6.00
C LYS A 17 8.42 3.20 5.78
N ILE A 18 8.85 4.41 5.46
CA ILE A 18 7.96 5.50 5.10
C ILE A 18 8.00 5.64 3.58
N HIS A 19 6.89 5.32 2.92
CA HIS A 19 6.80 5.39 1.47
C HIS A 19 6.28 6.75 1.02
N GLU A 20 7.06 7.43 0.17
CA GLU A 20 6.61 8.64 -0.53
C GLU A 20 5.88 8.20 -1.81
N VAL A 21 4.59 8.46 -1.87
CA VAL A 21 3.73 8.09 -3.00
C VAL A 21 3.58 9.28 -3.94
N ASP A 22 4.02 9.13 -5.20
CA ASP A 22 3.81 10.16 -6.21
C ASP A 22 2.29 10.38 -6.42
N PRO A 23 1.77 11.60 -6.16
CA PRO A 23 0.36 11.91 -6.33
C PRO A 23 -0.13 11.79 -7.77
N LYS A 24 0.78 11.86 -8.75
CA LYS A 24 0.49 11.73 -10.18
C LYS A 24 0.49 10.28 -10.67
N ARG A 25 0.90 9.34 -9.81
CA ARG A 25 0.95 7.91 -10.13
C ARG A 25 -0.43 7.41 -10.56
N ASN A 26 -0.48 6.60 -11.62
CA ASN A 26 -1.70 5.94 -12.06
C ASN A 26 -1.81 4.54 -11.44
N TYR A 27 -3.03 4.00 -11.51
CA TYR A 27 -3.38 2.69 -10.98
C TYR A 27 -4.14 1.94 -12.07
N TRP A 28 -3.68 0.74 -12.39
CA TRP A 28 -4.21 -0.06 -13.48
C TRP A 28 -4.68 -1.41 -12.97
N PHE A 29 -5.88 -1.79 -13.34
CA PHE A 29 -6.35 -3.15 -13.17
C PHE A 29 -6.23 -3.87 -14.51
N VAL A 30 -5.45 -4.96 -14.55
CA VAL A 30 -5.17 -5.73 -15.77
C VAL A 30 -5.73 -7.13 -15.61
N ARG A 31 -6.57 -7.55 -16.53
CA ARG A 31 -7.16 -8.89 -16.53
C ARG A 31 -6.15 -9.94 -16.98
N THR A 32 -6.29 -11.11 -16.40
CA THR A 32 -5.44 -12.29 -16.62
C THR A 32 -6.16 -13.42 -17.35
N ASP A 33 -7.14 -13.07 -18.21
CA ASP A 33 -7.99 -14.05 -18.90
C ASP A 33 -8.67 -15.03 -17.94
N GLY A 34 -9.50 -14.51 -17.05
CA GLY A 34 -10.18 -15.31 -16.04
C GLY A 34 -9.28 -15.90 -14.94
N GLY A 35 -8.01 -15.50 -14.91
CA GLY A 35 -6.98 -15.99 -14.01
C GLY A 35 -5.99 -16.97 -14.65
N ASN A 36 -6.22 -17.37 -15.90
CA ASN A 36 -5.39 -18.35 -16.61
C ASN A 36 -3.92 -17.95 -16.68
N TYR A 37 -3.64 -16.63 -16.83
CA TYR A 37 -2.27 -16.13 -16.97
C TYR A 37 -1.73 -15.48 -15.70
N PHE A 38 -2.41 -15.61 -14.56
CA PHE A 38 -1.96 -15.02 -13.29
C PHE A 38 -0.56 -15.51 -12.90
N ASP A 39 -0.37 -16.81 -12.84
CA ASP A 39 0.90 -17.42 -12.44
C ASP A 39 2.03 -17.09 -13.44
N SER A 40 1.71 -17.10 -14.74
CA SER A 40 2.65 -16.71 -15.80
C SER A 40 3.11 -15.25 -15.65
N TYR A 41 2.20 -14.33 -15.32
CA TYR A 41 2.53 -12.92 -15.09
C TYR A 41 3.37 -12.73 -13.84
N VAL A 42 3.00 -13.40 -12.74
CA VAL A 42 3.70 -13.25 -11.47
C VAL A 42 5.10 -13.86 -11.55
N SER A 43 5.24 -15.08 -12.04
CA SER A 43 6.54 -15.77 -12.15
C SER A 43 7.47 -15.13 -13.18
N GLY A 44 6.90 -14.63 -14.29
CA GLY A 44 7.67 -13.98 -15.36
C GLY A 44 7.95 -12.49 -15.14
N ASN A 45 7.45 -11.89 -14.07
CA ASN A 45 7.61 -10.45 -13.78
C ASN A 45 7.13 -9.53 -14.91
N TYR A 46 5.96 -9.83 -15.50
CA TYR A 46 5.38 -9.05 -16.58
C TYR A 46 3.85 -8.99 -16.51
N ILE A 47 3.27 -8.13 -17.33
CA ILE A 47 1.87 -8.17 -17.77
C ILE A 47 1.85 -8.24 -19.29
N GLY A 48 0.86 -8.95 -19.83
CA GLY A 48 0.72 -9.13 -21.27
C GLY A 48 -0.59 -8.55 -21.81
N LEU A 49 -0.56 -8.15 -23.08
CA LEU A 49 -1.73 -7.70 -23.81
C LEU A 49 -1.93 -8.55 -25.08
N GLY A 50 -3.11 -9.12 -25.23
CA GLY A 50 -3.48 -9.96 -26.37
C GLY A 50 -3.54 -9.22 -27.71
N TRP A 51 -4.34 -9.76 -28.64
CA TRP A 51 -4.47 -9.28 -30.03
C TRP A 51 -3.16 -9.35 -30.81
N ASN A 52 -2.48 -10.51 -30.76
CA ASN A 52 -1.24 -10.76 -31.50
C ASN A 52 -1.39 -10.63 -33.03
N THR A 53 -2.63 -10.71 -33.54
CA THR A 53 -2.95 -10.54 -34.98
C THR A 53 -2.89 -9.07 -35.42
N ILE A 54 -2.95 -8.13 -34.48
CA ILE A 54 -2.80 -6.72 -34.79
C ILE A 54 -1.32 -6.39 -34.88
N ALA A 55 -0.92 -5.61 -35.87
CA ALA A 55 0.46 -5.18 -36.05
C ALA A 55 1.06 -4.60 -34.75
N PHE A 56 2.32 -4.95 -34.46
CA PHE A 56 3.03 -4.46 -33.26
C PHE A 56 3.55 -3.02 -33.47
N ILE A 57 2.67 -2.15 -33.97
CA ILE A 57 2.96 -0.75 -34.20
C ILE A 57 2.59 0.04 -32.94
N GLU A 58 3.54 0.85 -32.49
CA GLU A 58 3.29 1.80 -31.42
C GLU A 58 2.42 2.94 -31.94
N PRO A 59 1.36 3.37 -31.20
CA PRO A 59 0.62 4.55 -31.58
C PRO A 59 1.52 5.80 -31.53
N ASP A 60 1.20 6.80 -32.37
CA ASP A 60 1.92 8.07 -32.38
C ASP A 60 1.85 8.82 -31.03
N GLU A 61 2.50 9.98 -30.93
CA GLU A 61 2.51 10.79 -29.70
C GLU A 61 1.11 11.24 -29.26
N LYS A 62 0.16 11.36 -30.20
CA LYS A 62 -1.24 11.67 -29.91
C LYS A 62 -2.06 10.43 -29.58
N GLY A 63 -1.45 9.25 -29.65
CA GLY A 63 -2.08 7.95 -29.43
C GLY A 63 -2.98 7.52 -30.59
N CYS A 64 -2.71 8.01 -31.79
CA CYS A 64 -3.40 7.62 -33.02
C CYS A 64 -2.65 6.48 -33.71
N TYR A 65 -3.40 5.62 -34.38
CA TYR A 65 -2.86 4.60 -35.26
C TYR A 65 -3.00 5.03 -36.70
N PRO A 66 -2.15 4.53 -37.63
CA PRO A 66 -2.39 4.68 -39.06
C PRO A 66 -3.80 4.19 -39.46
N GLU A 67 -4.42 4.86 -40.41
CA GLU A 67 -5.80 4.54 -40.85
C GLU A 67 -5.97 3.11 -41.37
N ASP A 68 -4.93 2.54 -41.95
CA ASP A 68 -4.89 1.16 -42.43
C ASP A 68 -5.04 0.14 -41.29
N VAL A 69 -4.47 0.40 -40.10
CA VAL A 69 -4.65 -0.45 -38.92
C VAL A 69 -6.11 -0.51 -38.47
N LEU A 70 -6.83 0.63 -38.53
CA LEU A 70 -8.25 0.66 -38.17
C LEU A 70 -9.08 -0.09 -39.22
N LYS A 71 -8.80 0.13 -40.51
CA LYS A 71 -9.49 -0.56 -41.63
C LYS A 71 -9.23 -2.07 -41.57
N ASP A 72 -8.04 -2.49 -41.24
CA ASP A 72 -7.67 -3.89 -41.10
C ASP A 72 -8.46 -4.56 -39.96
N LEU A 73 -8.63 -3.88 -38.83
CA LEU A 73 -9.43 -4.36 -37.73
C LEU A 73 -10.92 -4.46 -38.06
N GLU A 74 -11.46 -3.50 -38.82
CA GLU A 74 -12.83 -3.51 -39.29
C GLU A 74 -13.06 -4.63 -40.30
N SER A 75 -12.10 -4.87 -41.19
CA SER A 75 -12.18 -5.93 -42.23
C SER A 75 -12.06 -7.32 -41.67
N ASN A 76 -11.34 -7.50 -40.53
CA ASN A 76 -11.16 -8.77 -39.82
C ASN A 76 -12.26 -9.05 -38.78
N ASP A 77 -13.42 -8.41 -38.90
CA ASP A 77 -14.63 -8.62 -38.07
C ASP A 77 -14.41 -8.49 -36.57
N HIS A 78 -13.44 -7.63 -36.17
CA HIS A 78 -13.26 -7.31 -34.78
C HIS A 78 -14.45 -6.50 -34.25
N LYS A 79 -15.22 -7.09 -33.36
CA LYS A 79 -16.28 -6.40 -32.66
C LYS A 79 -15.65 -5.26 -31.81
N GLN A 80 -15.96 -4.01 -32.15
CA GLN A 80 -15.50 -2.79 -31.48
C GLN A 80 -13.98 -2.46 -31.66
N PRO A 81 -13.50 -2.25 -32.90
CA PRO A 81 -12.08 -1.99 -33.19
C PRO A 81 -11.52 -0.78 -32.44
N THR A 82 -12.26 0.31 -32.31
CA THR A 82 -11.86 1.48 -31.52
C THR A 82 -11.58 1.15 -30.05
N ARG A 83 -12.37 0.24 -29.46
CA ARG A 83 -12.15 -0.19 -28.08
C ARG A 83 -10.84 -0.98 -27.94
N VAL A 84 -10.53 -1.84 -28.88
CA VAL A 84 -9.27 -2.60 -28.91
C VAL A 84 -8.08 -1.65 -29.03
N LEU A 85 -8.11 -0.73 -29.97
CA LEU A 85 -7.05 0.26 -30.15
C LEU A 85 -6.84 1.14 -28.91
N ASN A 86 -7.91 1.51 -28.22
CA ASN A 86 -7.80 2.24 -26.95
C ASN A 86 -7.12 1.42 -25.85
N GLN A 87 -7.33 0.09 -25.79
CA GLN A 87 -6.62 -0.77 -24.84
C GLN A 87 -5.12 -0.87 -25.17
N ILE A 88 -4.79 -0.98 -26.46
CA ILE A 88 -3.40 -1.00 -26.92
C ILE A 88 -2.73 0.36 -26.65
N LYS A 89 -3.42 1.47 -26.93
CA LYS A 89 -2.95 2.82 -26.60
C LYS A 89 -2.63 2.97 -25.12
N ARG A 90 -3.53 2.53 -24.23
CA ARG A 90 -3.28 2.54 -22.79
C ARG A 90 -2.00 1.81 -22.45
N PHE A 91 -1.84 0.61 -23.00
CA PHE A 91 -0.68 -0.23 -22.73
C PHE A 91 0.65 0.43 -23.18
N TYR A 92 0.68 1.12 -24.32
CA TYR A 92 1.89 1.76 -24.85
C TYR A 92 2.13 3.16 -24.27
N LYS A 93 1.09 3.98 -24.13
CA LYS A 93 1.25 5.42 -23.92
C LYS A 93 0.82 5.91 -22.55
N GLU A 94 -0.20 5.29 -21.93
CA GLU A 94 -0.78 5.79 -20.69
C GLU A 94 -0.16 5.16 -19.46
N MET A 95 0.19 3.86 -19.55
CA MET A 95 0.90 3.15 -18.47
C MET A 95 2.37 3.59 -18.44
N LYS A 96 2.85 4.00 -17.26
CA LYS A 96 4.20 4.53 -17.06
C LYS A 96 4.96 3.81 -15.98
N LYS A 97 6.29 3.90 -16.04
CA LYS A 97 7.17 3.45 -14.94
C LYS A 97 6.70 4.02 -13.61
N GLY A 98 6.61 3.15 -12.59
CA GLY A 98 6.15 3.51 -11.24
C GLY A 98 4.64 3.49 -11.04
N ASP A 99 3.84 3.36 -12.11
CA ASP A 99 2.40 3.12 -11.99
C ASP A 99 2.13 1.77 -11.29
N VAL A 100 1.05 1.71 -10.53
CA VAL A 100 0.63 0.46 -9.88
C VAL A 100 -0.19 -0.38 -10.82
N VAL A 101 0.11 -1.68 -10.86
CA VAL A 101 -0.68 -2.69 -11.54
C VAL A 101 -1.27 -3.66 -10.53
N VAL A 102 -2.55 -3.96 -10.70
CA VAL A 102 -3.28 -4.97 -9.94
C VAL A 102 -3.82 -6.03 -10.90
N ILE A 103 -3.54 -7.29 -10.62
CA ILE A 103 -4.04 -8.42 -11.42
C ILE A 103 -4.79 -9.43 -10.52
N PRO A 104 -5.88 -10.02 -11.01
CA PRO A 104 -6.62 -11.05 -10.28
C PRO A 104 -6.16 -12.45 -10.67
N SER A 105 -6.14 -13.36 -9.70
CA SER A 105 -6.07 -14.81 -9.95
C SER A 105 -7.41 -15.39 -10.38
N THR A 106 -7.47 -16.69 -10.62
CA THR A 106 -8.70 -17.42 -10.92
C THR A 106 -9.77 -17.11 -9.88
N SER A 107 -10.97 -16.81 -10.34
CA SER A 107 -12.11 -16.39 -9.49
C SER A 107 -11.80 -15.18 -8.57
N SER A 108 -10.74 -14.47 -8.87
CA SER A 108 -10.23 -13.34 -8.05
C SER A 108 -9.98 -13.74 -6.58
N LEU A 109 -9.55 -14.97 -6.33
CA LEU A 109 -9.24 -15.44 -4.97
C LEU A 109 -8.05 -14.68 -4.38
N ASN A 110 -7.09 -14.33 -5.21
CA ASN A 110 -5.93 -13.51 -4.86
C ASN A 110 -5.79 -12.34 -5.80
N LEU A 111 -5.14 -11.29 -5.34
CA LEU A 111 -4.72 -10.13 -6.11
C LEU A 111 -3.22 -9.95 -5.97
N ALA A 112 -2.50 -9.89 -7.08
CA ALA A 112 -1.13 -9.45 -7.09
C ALA A 112 -1.06 -7.96 -7.39
N PHE A 113 -0.22 -7.26 -6.63
CA PHE A 113 0.06 -5.84 -6.77
C PHE A 113 1.52 -5.65 -7.12
N GLY A 114 1.81 -4.78 -8.06
CA GLY A 114 3.18 -4.50 -8.49
C GLY A 114 3.33 -3.12 -9.09
N TYR A 115 4.57 -2.75 -9.41
CA TYR A 115 4.91 -1.53 -10.13
C TYR A 115 5.40 -1.84 -11.53
N ILE A 116 5.00 -1.03 -12.51
CA ILE A 116 5.61 -1.03 -13.84
C ILE A 116 7.08 -0.63 -13.69
N SER A 117 7.97 -1.48 -14.17
CA SER A 117 9.43 -1.34 -13.95
C SER A 117 10.09 -0.33 -14.88
N ASP A 118 9.55 -0.20 -16.09
CA ASP A 118 10.07 0.67 -17.15
C ASP A 118 8.95 1.24 -18.03
N ASP A 119 9.28 2.17 -18.93
CA ASP A 119 8.32 2.77 -19.84
C ASP A 119 8.18 2.01 -21.17
N GLU A 120 8.96 0.94 -21.39
CA GLU A 120 9.00 0.22 -22.64
C GLU A 120 7.98 -0.91 -22.70
N VAL A 121 7.42 -1.13 -23.87
CA VAL A 121 6.68 -2.34 -24.24
C VAL A 121 7.59 -3.19 -25.09
N TYR A 122 7.85 -4.42 -24.66
CA TYR A 122 8.65 -5.37 -25.44
C TYR A 122 7.76 -6.41 -26.10
N ILE A 123 8.26 -7.00 -27.19
CA ILE A 123 7.60 -8.07 -27.91
C ILE A 123 8.32 -9.39 -27.60
N GLU A 124 7.60 -10.31 -26.97
CA GLU A 124 8.12 -11.67 -26.73
C GLU A 124 7.90 -12.54 -27.97
N GLU A 125 8.97 -12.83 -28.66
CA GLU A 125 8.93 -13.65 -29.88
C GLU A 125 9.10 -15.17 -29.60
N ASN A 126 9.73 -15.54 -28.49
CA ASN A 126 10.15 -16.90 -28.18
C ASN A 126 9.11 -17.67 -27.34
N ILE A 127 7.84 -17.58 -27.72
CA ILE A 127 6.76 -18.36 -27.05
C ILE A 127 6.49 -19.59 -27.91
N THR A 128 6.76 -20.78 -27.38
CA THR A 128 6.50 -22.04 -28.06
C THR A 128 5.11 -22.58 -27.72
N ASP A 129 4.60 -23.51 -28.55
CA ASP A 129 3.34 -24.18 -28.25
C ASP A 129 3.45 -25.02 -26.95
N ASP A 130 4.61 -25.62 -26.68
CA ASP A 130 4.88 -26.33 -25.44
C ASP A 130 4.80 -25.41 -24.21
N ASP A 131 5.27 -24.16 -24.32
CA ASP A 131 5.15 -23.17 -23.24
C ASP A 131 3.68 -22.85 -22.96
N ILE A 132 2.87 -22.68 -24.02
CA ILE A 132 1.45 -22.38 -23.91
C ILE A 132 0.69 -23.57 -23.29
N GLU A 133 0.99 -24.79 -23.70
CA GLU A 133 0.42 -26.02 -23.12
C GLU A 133 0.77 -26.17 -21.62
N ASN A 134 1.93 -25.67 -21.22
CA ASN A 134 2.38 -25.61 -19.82
C ASN A 134 1.88 -24.36 -19.05
N GLY A 135 0.94 -23.60 -19.62
CA GLY A 135 0.27 -22.48 -18.95
C GLY A 135 0.95 -21.10 -19.12
N ALA A 136 1.95 -21.00 -20.00
CA ALA A 136 2.50 -19.70 -20.33
C ALA A 136 1.49 -18.83 -21.08
N CYS A 137 1.55 -17.52 -20.82
CA CYS A 137 0.68 -16.58 -21.53
C CYS A 137 1.13 -16.41 -22.99
N PRO A 138 0.24 -16.61 -24.00
CA PRO A 138 0.58 -16.46 -25.41
C PRO A 138 0.70 -15.01 -25.88
N TYR A 139 0.46 -14.04 -25.00
CA TYR A 139 0.49 -12.63 -25.37
C TYR A 139 1.92 -12.14 -25.60
N LYS A 140 2.18 -11.66 -26.79
CA LYS A 140 3.51 -11.19 -27.21
C LYS A 140 3.82 -9.79 -26.73
N ARG A 141 2.84 -8.85 -26.67
CA ARG A 141 3.05 -7.51 -26.11
C ARG A 141 3.17 -7.61 -24.60
N ARG A 142 4.30 -7.24 -24.05
CA ARG A 142 4.57 -7.35 -22.62
C ARG A 142 5.20 -6.09 -22.05
N ARG A 143 4.96 -5.87 -20.75
CA ARG A 143 5.63 -4.85 -19.92
C ARG A 143 6.18 -5.49 -18.67
N HIS A 144 7.37 -5.09 -18.28
CA HIS A 144 7.96 -5.55 -17.04
C HIS A 144 7.25 -4.98 -15.82
N VAL A 145 7.00 -5.83 -14.83
CA VAL A 145 6.38 -5.49 -13.55
C VAL A 145 7.23 -6.06 -12.43
N LYS A 146 7.51 -5.25 -11.43
CA LYS A 146 8.04 -5.71 -10.16
C LYS A 146 6.87 -6.00 -9.23
N TRP A 147 6.56 -7.26 -9.02
CA TRP A 147 5.53 -7.67 -8.07
C TRP A 147 6.00 -7.44 -6.64
N LEU A 148 5.11 -6.95 -5.78
CA LEU A 148 5.39 -6.59 -4.39
C LEU A 148 4.71 -7.57 -3.44
N VAL A 149 3.41 -7.82 -3.64
CA VAL A 149 2.62 -8.62 -2.73
C VAL A 149 1.49 -9.32 -3.47
N ASN A 150 1.14 -10.51 -2.99
CA ASN A 150 -0.04 -11.27 -3.40
C ASN A 150 -0.97 -11.40 -2.18
N ILE A 151 -2.16 -10.83 -2.25
CA ILE A 151 -3.09 -10.71 -1.12
C ILE A 151 -4.35 -11.54 -1.41
N ASP A 152 -4.75 -12.37 -0.45
CA ASP A 152 -6.03 -13.07 -0.49
C ASP A 152 -7.20 -12.07 -0.51
N LYS A 153 -8.20 -12.34 -1.34
CA LYS A 153 -9.40 -11.50 -1.49
C LYS A 153 -10.09 -11.21 -0.17
N ALA A 154 -10.09 -12.16 0.76
CA ALA A 154 -10.71 -11.97 2.07
C ALA A 154 -9.98 -10.91 2.92
N ARG A 155 -8.75 -10.56 2.58
CA ARG A 155 -7.92 -9.60 3.31
C ARG A 155 -7.86 -8.22 2.65
N ILE A 156 -8.42 -8.05 1.46
CA ILE A 156 -8.48 -6.75 0.78
C ILE A 156 -9.73 -5.96 1.15
N ASP A 157 -9.64 -4.64 1.01
CA ASP A 157 -10.81 -3.79 1.22
C ASP A 157 -11.94 -4.13 0.23
N PRO A 158 -13.18 -4.37 0.69
CA PRO A 158 -14.30 -4.70 -0.18
C PRO A 158 -14.60 -3.70 -1.29
N HIS A 159 -14.21 -2.42 -1.13
CA HIS A 159 -14.36 -1.42 -2.20
C HIS A 159 -13.58 -1.80 -3.46
N LEU A 160 -12.45 -2.52 -3.33
CA LEU A 160 -11.68 -3.03 -4.47
C LEU A 160 -12.44 -4.09 -5.29
N TYR A 161 -13.50 -4.71 -4.74
CA TYR A 161 -14.28 -5.71 -5.48
C TYR A 161 -15.00 -5.11 -6.70
N ALA A 162 -15.23 -3.82 -6.72
CA ALA A 162 -15.82 -3.15 -7.86
C ALA A 162 -14.90 -3.14 -9.10
N LEU A 163 -13.56 -3.23 -8.91
CA LEU A 163 -12.60 -3.38 -10.01
C LEU A 163 -12.85 -4.66 -10.81
N PHE A 164 -13.27 -5.75 -10.16
CA PHE A 164 -13.50 -7.05 -10.81
C PHE A 164 -14.68 -7.05 -11.78
N ARG A 165 -15.60 -6.08 -11.66
CA ARG A 165 -16.76 -5.94 -12.54
C ARG A 165 -16.41 -5.30 -13.87
N ASN A 166 -15.23 -4.67 -13.99
CA ASN A 166 -14.78 -4.08 -15.23
C ASN A 166 -14.54 -5.15 -16.30
N HIS A 167 -15.13 -4.99 -17.48
CA HIS A 167 -14.98 -5.92 -18.60
C HIS A 167 -13.84 -5.55 -19.56
N GLN A 168 -13.15 -4.43 -19.32
CA GLN A 168 -12.00 -4.03 -20.11
C GLN A 168 -10.76 -4.83 -19.68
N VAL A 169 -9.87 -5.13 -20.64
CA VAL A 169 -8.60 -5.83 -20.35
C VAL A 169 -7.73 -4.98 -19.43
N ILE A 170 -7.65 -3.67 -19.72
CA ILE A 170 -6.96 -2.69 -18.87
C ILE A 170 -7.99 -1.65 -18.43
N SER A 171 -8.14 -1.50 -17.13
CA SER A 171 -9.06 -0.52 -16.53
C SER A 171 -8.31 0.48 -15.67
N ASP A 172 -8.76 1.74 -15.68
CA ASP A 172 -8.27 2.76 -14.78
C ASP A 172 -8.76 2.45 -13.35
N GLY A 173 -7.80 2.35 -12.43
CA GLY A 173 -8.01 2.10 -11.01
C GLY A 173 -7.87 3.36 -10.13
N LYS A 174 -7.73 4.55 -10.71
CA LYS A 174 -7.43 5.79 -9.97
C LYS A 174 -8.44 6.11 -8.87
N SER A 175 -9.73 5.82 -9.08
CA SER A 175 -10.77 5.98 -8.06
C SER A 175 -10.60 5.06 -6.85
N TYR A 176 -9.75 4.05 -6.95
CA TYR A 176 -9.43 3.09 -5.89
C TYR A 176 -8.03 3.29 -5.30
N ALA A 177 -7.33 4.36 -5.69
CA ALA A 177 -5.95 4.64 -5.31
C ALA A 177 -5.69 4.52 -3.82
N SER A 178 -6.54 5.12 -2.97
CA SER A 178 -6.36 5.09 -1.51
C SER A 178 -6.49 3.68 -0.91
N TYR A 179 -7.31 2.81 -1.49
CA TYR A 179 -7.44 1.42 -1.06
C TYR A 179 -6.25 0.57 -1.53
N ILE A 180 -5.73 0.86 -2.71
CA ILE A 180 -4.55 0.20 -3.28
C ILE A 180 -3.30 0.62 -2.51
N ASP A 181 -3.09 1.92 -2.27
CA ASP A 181 -1.94 2.43 -1.51
C ASP A 181 -1.90 1.84 -0.11
N ARG A 182 -3.05 1.77 0.57
CA ARG A 182 -3.18 1.15 1.89
C ARG A 182 -2.93 -0.37 1.89
N ALA A 183 -3.23 -1.07 0.80
CA ALA A 183 -2.92 -2.48 0.66
C ALA A 183 -1.41 -2.72 0.44
N LEU A 184 -0.71 -1.74 -0.12
CA LEU A 184 0.72 -1.81 -0.42
C LEU A 184 1.61 -1.31 0.72
N HIS A 185 1.13 -0.35 1.52
CA HIS A 185 1.97 0.39 2.47
C HIS A 185 1.26 0.57 3.81
N THR A 186 1.91 0.16 4.87
CA THR A 186 1.45 0.39 6.24
C THR A 186 1.59 1.87 6.63
N LEU A 187 2.69 2.51 6.19
CA LEU A 187 2.96 3.93 6.43
C LEU A 187 3.43 4.61 5.14
N TYR A 188 2.67 5.61 4.69
CA TYR A 188 3.02 6.35 3.48
C TYR A 188 2.61 7.82 3.56
N ILE A 189 3.24 8.65 2.73
CA ILE A 189 2.93 10.07 2.56
C ILE A 189 2.52 10.30 1.10
N LYS A 190 1.37 10.95 0.90
CA LYS A 190 0.84 11.32 -0.41
C LYS A 190 0.20 12.70 -0.34
N ASP A 191 0.51 13.57 -1.28
CA ASP A 191 0.02 14.97 -1.30
C ASP A 191 0.25 15.71 0.03
N GLY A 192 1.36 15.41 0.73
CA GLY A 192 1.68 16.00 2.02
C GLY A 192 0.87 15.44 3.20
N ILE A 193 -0.06 14.52 2.96
CA ILE A 193 -0.84 13.83 3.99
C ILE A 193 -0.16 12.50 4.30
N ALA A 194 0.14 12.26 5.57
CA ALA A 194 0.65 10.98 6.04
C ALA A 194 -0.51 10.03 6.38
N HIS A 195 -0.31 8.76 6.12
CA HIS A 195 -1.27 7.67 6.33
C HIS A 195 -0.59 6.53 7.09
N LEU A 196 -1.20 6.08 8.17
CA LEU A 196 -0.77 4.92 8.94
C LEU A 196 -1.93 3.96 9.11
N THR A 197 -1.74 2.71 8.70
CA THR A 197 -2.77 1.67 8.73
C THR A 197 -2.44 0.59 9.74
N PHE A 198 -3.41 0.27 10.59
CA PHE A 198 -3.39 -0.92 11.45
C PHE A 198 -4.39 -1.93 10.92
N THR A 199 -3.92 -3.14 10.62
CA THR A 199 -4.79 -4.26 10.24
C THR A 199 -5.42 -4.88 11.50
N VAL A 200 -6.74 -5.02 11.48
CA VAL A 200 -7.54 -5.64 12.54
C VAL A 200 -7.93 -7.04 12.11
N GLU A 201 -7.37 -8.05 12.73
CA GLU A 201 -7.62 -9.47 12.40
C GLU A 201 -8.55 -10.17 13.41
N ALA A 202 -9.24 -9.42 14.28
CA ALA A 202 -10.14 -9.96 15.27
C ALA A 202 -11.23 -10.83 14.61
N ARG A 203 -11.26 -12.12 14.95
CA ARG A 203 -12.26 -13.09 14.44
C ARG A 203 -13.59 -13.02 15.17
N THR A 204 -13.62 -12.33 16.30
CA THR A 204 -14.83 -12.12 17.14
C THR A 204 -15.05 -10.63 17.29
N ASN A 205 -16.30 -10.24 17.55
CA ASN A 205 -16.62 -8.83 17.78
C ASN A 205 -15.78 -8.26 18.94
N PRO A 206 -14.98 -7.22 18.72
CA PRO A 206 -14.23 -6.59 19.80
C PRO A 206 -15.18 -5.92 20.79
N LYS A 207 -14.73 -5.74 22.04
CA LYS A 207 -15.51 -4.99 23.03
C LYS A 207 -15.71 -3.55 22.52
N ALA A 208 -16.87 -2.96 22.79
CA ALA A 208 -17.26 -1.65 22.27
C ALA A 208 -16.24 -0.52 22.52
N LEU A 209 -15.52 -0.59 23.63
CA LEU A 209 -14.50 0.42 23.98
C LEU A 209 -13.08 0.09 23.48
N SER A 210 -12.85 -1.07 22.84
CA SER A 210 -11.49 -1.46 22.45
C SER A 210 -10.93 -0.52 21.36
N ILE A 211 -11.71 -0.22 20.33
CA ILE A 211 -11.28 0.66 19.23
C ILE A 211 -11.09 2.10 19.71
N PRO A 212 -12.10 2.76 20.34
CA PRO A 212 -11.93 4.14 20.81
C PRO A 212 -10.78 4.26 21.81
N THR A 213 -10.63 3.30 22.73
CA THR A 213 -9.52 3.31 23.70
C THR A 213 -8.16 3.19 23.02
N PHE A 214 -8.05 2.30 22.03
CA PHE A 214 -6.81 2.12 21.25
C PHE A 214 -6.45 3.41 20.51
N MET A 215 -7.39 4.00 19.80
CA MET A 215 -7.16 5.21 19.03
C MET A 215 -6.81 6.40 19.93
N LEU A 216 -7.63 6.67 20.93
CA LEU A 216 -7.41 7.78 21.87
C LEU A 216 -6.08 7.63 22.60
N GLY A 217 -5.76 6.42 23.06
CA GLY A 217 -4.51 6.16 23.75
C GLY A 217 -3.26 6.38 22.88
N LEU A 218 -3.35 6.13 21.57
CA LEU A 218 -2.26 6.44 20.63
C LEU A 218 -2.14 7.95 20.38
N ILE A 219 -3.26 8.64 20.11
CA ILE A 219 -3.27 10.08 19.81
C ILE A 219 -2.75 10.88 21.01
N GLU A 220 -3.24 10.61 22.22
CA GLU A 220 -2.80 11.32 23.44
C GLU A 220 -1.29 11.18 23.68
N ARG A 221 -0.74 9.97 23.49
CA ARG A 221 0.70 9.73 23.66
C ARG A 221 1.52 10.34 22.55
N ALA A 222 1.03 10.31 21.31
CA ALA A 222 1.69 10.94 20.18
C ALA A 222 1.77 12.46 20.36
N GLU A 223 0.70 13.08 20.85
CA GLU A 223 0.67 14.50 21.19
C GLU A 223 1.68 14.82 22.31
N ALA A 224 1.67 14.04 23.38
CA ALA A 224 2.63 14.20 24.48
C ALA A 224 4.09 14.05 24.00
N LEU A 225 4.36 13.11 23.09
CA LEU A 225 5.68 12.95 22.47
C LEU A 225 6.05 14.17 21.62
N ALA A 226 5.15 14.61 20.75
CA ALA A 226 5.40 15.75 19.87
C ALA A 226 5.67 17.04 20.65
N LYS A 227 4.96 17.26 21.76
CA LYS A 227 5.21 18.36 22.71
C LYS A 227 6.55 18.20 23.44
N GLU A 228 6.87 17.01 23.94
CA GLU A 228 8.13 16.73 24.67
C GLU A 228 9.37 16.99 23.80
N ILE A 229 9.31 16.55 22.52
CA ILE A 229 10.40 16.81 21.58
C ILE A 229 10.25 18.17 20.83
N LYS A 230 9.29 18.99 21.23
CA LYS A 230 9.03 20.34 20.67
C LYS A 230 8.83 20.36 19.14
N LEU A 231 8.11 19.39 18.60
CA LEU A 231 7.62 19.39 17.22
C LEU A 231 6.36 20.23 17.05
N ILE A 232 5.57 20.34 18.13
CA ILE A 232 4.40 21.20 18.25
C ILE A 232 4.50 22.03 19.51
N ASP A 233 3.81 23.17 19.52
CA ASP A 233 3.72 24.01 20.69
C ASP A 233 2.73 23.43 21.73
N SER A 234 2.86 23.85 22.99
CA SER A 234 1.99 23.38 24.08
C SER A 234 0.50 23.72 23.86
N SER A 235 0.19 24.73 23.06
CA SER A 235 -1.17 25.15 22.70
C SER A 235 -1.78 24.37 21.54
N GLN A 236 -0.97 23.64 20.75
CA GLN A 236 -1.45 22.85 19.62
C GLN A 236 -1.93 21.47 20.09
N ASN A 237 -2.98 20.96 19.43
CA ASN A 237 -3.53 19.65 19.65
C ASN A 237 -3.42 18.83 18.36
N LEU A 238 -2.82 17.63 18.46
CA LEU A 238 -2.76 16.72 17.31
C LEU A 238 -4.13 16.17 16.92
N GLU A 239 -5.07 16.14 17.85
CA GLU A 239 -6.44 15.69 17.60
C GLU A 239 -7.10 16.48 16.46
N ASP A 240 -6.81 17.78 16.35
CA ASP A 240 -7.35 18.63 15.30
C ASP A 240 -6.73 18.38 13.91
N GLU A 241 -5.55 17.73 13.86
CA GLU A 241 -4.78 17.50 12.63
C GLU A 241 -4.88 16.06 12.13
N ILE A 242 -5.47 15.15 12.92
CA ILE A 242 -5.55 13.73 12.62
C ILE A 242 -6.99 13.31 12.38
N ASN A 243 -7.23 12.76 11.21
CA ASN A 243 -8.47 12.09 10.87
C ASN A 243 -8.31 10.58 10.97
N SER A 244 -9.42 9.86 11.00
CA SER A 244 -9.41 8.40 10.98
C SER A 244 -10.41 7.82 10.01
N LYS A 245 -10.06 6.67 9.42
CA LYS A 245 -10.99 5.81 8.70
C LYS A 245 -11.03 4.46 9.39
N ILE A 246 -12.20 3.96 9.69
CA ILE A 246 -12.41 2.73 10.45
C ILE A 246 -13.28 1.79 9.62
N ASN A 247 -12.73 0.62 9.31
CA ASN A 247 -13.48 -0.50 8.79
C ASN A 247 -13.22 -1.70 9.71
N VAL A 248 -14.20 -2.08 10.49
CA VAL A 248 -14.06 -3.12 11.53
C VAL A 248 -14.69 -4.46 11.15
N GLN A 249 -15.08 -4.63 9.91
CA GLN A 249 -15.40 -5.96 9.40
C GLN A 249 -14.12 -6.79 9.35
N SER A 250 -14.12 -7.98 9.93
CA SER A 250 -12.94 -8.82 10.02
C SER A 250 -12.64 -9.56 8.69
N PRO A 251 -11.45 -9.41 8.12
CA PRO A 251 -10.40 -8.48 8.51
C PRO A 251 -10.77 -7.03 8.24
N GLY A 252 -10.34 -6.13 9.11
CA GLY A 252 -10.65 -4.71 9.04
C GLY A 252 -9.40 -3.84 9.16
N VAL A 253 -9.61 -2.52 9.13
CA VAL A 253 -8.52 -1.56 9.25
C VAL A 253 -8.89 -0.38 10.14
N ILE A 254 -7.90 0.14 10.85
CA ILE A 254 -7.92 1.45 11.49
C ILE A 254 -6.83 2.27 10.80
N GLU A 255 -7.20 3.31 10.09
CA GLU A 255 -6.27 4.21 9.40
C GLU A 255 -6.28 5.57 10.09
N PHE A 256 -5.09 6.07 10.46
CA PHE A 256 -4.84 7.44 10.85
C PHE A 256 -4.27 8.19 9.66
N LEU A 257 -4.81 9.39 9.40
CA LEU A 257 -4.35 10.23 8.29
C LEU A 257 -4.37 11.70 8.71
N GLY A 258 -3.36 12.46 8.28
CA GLY A 258 -3.24 13.87 8.63
C GLY A 258 -1.83 14.42 8.49
N SER A 259 -1.46 15.32 9.39
CA SER A 259 -0.13 15.91 9.38
C SER A 259 0.97 14.85 9.57
N ALA A 260 2.09 15.01 8.86
CA ALA A 260 3.21 14.08 9.00
C ALA A 260 3.72 14.02 10.46
N VAL A 261 3.71 15.14 11.18
CA VAL A 261 4.08 15.17 12.60
C VAL A 261 3.21 14.24 13.43
N GLY A 262 1.89 14.37 13.31
CA GLY A 262 0.94 13.61 14.10
C GLY A 262 1.00 12.10 13.78
N VAL A 263 0.96 11.76 12.50
CA VAL A 263 0.94 10.35 12.07
C VAL A 263 2.26 9.63 12.36
N LEU A 264 3.42 10.28 12.14
CA LEU A 264 4.73 9.70 12.49
C LEU A 264 4.92 9.58 14.00
N ALA A 265 4.38 10.52 14.78
CA ALA A 265 4.38 10.40 16.25
C ALA A 265 3.53 9.21 16.72
N ILE A 266 2.35 8.96 16.11
CA ILE A 266 1.54 7.77 16.39
C ILE A 266 2.31 6.49 16.04
N ALA A 267 2.95 6.43 14.87
CA ALA A 267 3.76 5.29 14.47
C ALA A 267 4.91 5.03 15.47
N THR A 268 5.61 6.09 15.89
CA THR A 268 6.70 6.02 16.86
C THR A 268 6.24 5.50 18.23
N ILE A 269 5.13 6.01 18.74
CA ILE A 269 4.53 5.54 19.98
C ILE A 269 4.07 4.08 19.86
N SER A 270 3.54 3.68 18.70
CA SER A 270 3.11 2.30 18.45
C SER A 270 4.30 1.32 18.53
N ILE A 271 5.45 1.69 17.96
CA ILE A 271 6.69 0.90 18.12
C ILE A 271 7.11 0.85 19.59
N GLY A 272 7.07 1.98 20.29
CA GLY A 272 7.42 2.04 21.71
C GLY A 272 6.54 1.16 22.60
N LEU A 273 5.23 1.10 22.30
CA LEU A 273 4.27 0.30 23.05
C LEU A 273 4.29 -1.18 22.70
N PHE A 274 4.45 -1.52 21.42
CA PHE A 274 4.15 -2.85 20.91
C PHE A 274 5.34 -3.55 20.24
N GLY A 275 6.40 -2.81 19.93
CA GLY A 275 7.57 -3.28 19.16
C GLY A 275 8.52 -4.27 19.88
N GLY A 276 8.20 -4.67 21.12
CA GLY A 276 8.95 -5.65 21.89
C GLY A 276 10.16 -5.06 22.64
N GLN A 277 10.38 -5.50 23.90
CA GLN A 277 11.42 -4.99 24.81
C GLN A 277 12.85 -5.19 24.27
N ALA A 278 13.10 -6.23 23.47
CA ALA A 278 14.44 -6.56 22.98
C ALA A 278 15.09 -5.47 22.10
N LYS A 279 14.31 -4.77 21.29
CA LYS A 279 14.83 -3.66 20.44
C LYS A 279 15.06 -2.38 21.25
N PHE A 280 14.26 -2.13 22.28
CA PHE A 280 14.45 -1.00 23.19
C PHE A 280 15.64 -1.19 24.14
N GLU A 281 15.94 -2.43 24.55
CA GLU A 281 17.11 -2.74 25.38
C GLU A 281 18.41 -2.58 24.60
N HIS A 282 18.44 -2.92 23.29
CA HIS A 282 19.61 -2.65 22.45
C HIS A 282 19.89 -1.15 22.27
N THR A 283 18.87 -0.32 22.29
CA THR A 283 19.01 1.14 22.30
C THR A 283 19.47 1.65 23.68
N LYS A 284 19.05 0.98 24.77
CA LYS A 284 19.52 1.26 26.14
C LYS A 284 20.98 0.86 26.35
N GLU A 285 21.43 -0.27 25.80
CA GLU A 285 22.83 -0.72 25.95
C GLU A 285 23.83 0.13 25.17
N LYS A 286 23.43 0.67 23.99
CA LYS A 286 24.25 1.69 23.30
C LYS A 286 24.29 3.04 24.03
N THR A 287 23.34 3.30 24.93
CA THR A 287 23.23 4.54 25.72
C THR A 287 23.76 4.38 27.17
N SER A 288 24.27 3.18 27.55
CA SER A 288 24.80 2.94 28.89
C SER A 288 26.17 3.62 29.19
N GLY A 289 26.66 4.40 28.26
CA GLY A 289 27.70 5.40 28.46
C GLY A 289 27.15 6.80 28.44
N GLU A 290 26.59 7.30 29.54
CA GLU A 290 25.89 8.58 29.69
C GLU A 290 24.41 8.56 29.23
N ILE A 291 23.52 8.43 30.21
CA ILE A 291 22.11 8.77 30.06
C ILE A 291 22.02 10.29 29.86
N SER A 292 22.24 10.78 28.65
CA SER A 292 21.74 12.09 28.27
C SER A 292 20.23 11.93 28.06
N THR A 293 19.44 12.42 29.00
CA THR A 293 17.97 12.42 29.04
C THR A 293 17.33 13.24 27.89
N GLY A 294 18.00 13.40 26.75
CA GLY A 294 17.67 14.34 25.68
C GLY A 294 17.38 13.75 24.30
N GLY A 295 17.47 12.45 24.09
CA GLY A 295 17.19 11.82 22.78
C GLY A 295 15.73 11.37 22.64
N LEU A 296 15.31 11.07 21.38
CA LEU A 296 13.96 10.58 21.07
C LEU A 296 13.56 9.37 21.90
N ALA A 297 14.46 8.39 22.07
CA ALA A 297 14.20 7.21 22.91
C ALA A 297 13.90 7.57 24.37
N GLY A 298 14.62 8.55 24.93
CA GLY A 298 14.35 9.08 26.29
C GLY A 298 12.98 9.76 26.37
N ALA A 299 12.60 10.52 25.37
CA ALA A 299 11.29 11.18 25.31
C ALA A 299 10.14 10.13 25.23
N ILE A 300 10.29 9.09 24.41
CA ILE A 300 9.33 7.99 24.32
C ILE A 300 9.14 7.33 25.70
N VAL A 301 10.24 6.93 26.34
CA VAL A 301 10.20 6.30 27.68
C VAL A 301 9.54 7.21 28.71
N LYS A 302 9.84 8.50 28.69
CA LYS A 302 9.23 9.50 29.58
C LYS A 302 7.72 9.57 29.40
N VAL A 303 7.24 9.62 28.15
CA VAL A 303 5.80 9.65 27.83
C VAL A 303 5.12 8.36 28.30
N LEU A 304 5.66 7.19 27.96
CA LEU A 304 5.07 5.92 28.35
C LEU A 304 4.99 5.78 29.89
N ASN A 305 6.06 6.13 30.60
CA ASN A 305 6.08 6.10 32.07
C ASN A 305 5.06 7.08 32.70
N ALA A 306 4.84 8.24 32.10
CA ALA A 306 3.85 9.21 32.59
C ALA A 306 2.42 8.65 32.49
N TYR A 307 2.10 7.94 31.43
CA TYR A 307 0.79 7.30 31.26
C TYR A 307 0.59 6.09 32.17
N ASN A 308 1.64 5.36 32.52
CA ASN A 308 1.55 4.25 33.47
C ASN A 308 1.31 4.69 34.93
N LYS A 309 1.71 5.92 35.29
CA LYS A 309 1.65 6.42 36.70
C LYS A 309 0.37 7.09 37.10
N GLY A 310 -0.55 7.43 36.18
CA GLY A 310 -1.72 8.20 36.60
C GLY A 310 -2.82 8.40 35.59
N LYS A 311 -2.74 7.81 34.41
CA LYS A 311 -3.76 7.96 33.38
C LYS A 311 -4.72 6.75 33.33
N SER A 312 -5.96 6.97 32.97
CA SER A 312 -7.01 5.94 32.82
C SER A 312 -6.72 4.95 31.69
N ILE A 313 -5.93 5.35 30.70
CA ILE A 313 -5.46 4.50 29.60
C ILE A 313 -3.98 4.27 29.78
N ASN A 314 -3.59 3.26 30.56
CA ASN A 314 -2.21 2.83 30.75
C ASN A 314 -1.79 1.81 29.66
N ASP A 315 -0.51 1.44 29.66
CA ASP A 315 0.05 0.53 28.65
C ASP A 315 -0.57 -0.87 28.71
N SER A 316 -0.91 -1.37 29.89
CA SER A 316 -1.60 -2.66 30.05
C SER A 316 -2.97 -2.63 29.37
N LYS A 317 -3.71 -1.52 29.49
CA LYS A 317 -5.00 -1.34 28.82
C LYS A 317 -4.84 -1.24 27.31
N MET A 318 -3.80 -0.55 26.83
CA MET A 318 -3.46 -0.47 25.42
C MET A 318 -3.12 -1.84 24.83
N GLN A 319 -2.28 -2.62 25.55
CA GLN A 319 -1.93 -3.98 25.14
C GLN A 319 -3.17 -4.90 25.10
N ASN A 320 -4.08 -4.77 26.07
CA ASN A 320 -5.33 -5.51 26.05
C ASN A 320 -6.22 -5.15 24.86
N CYS A 321 -6.32 -3.87 24.50
CA CYS A 321 -7.06 -3.44 23.31
C CYS A 321 -6.42 -4.01 22.04
N LYS A 322 -5.09 -3.90 21.89
CA LYS A 322 -4.36 -4.48 20.77
C LYS A 322 -4.64 -5.99 20.62
N ASN A 323 -4.56 -6.75 21.73
CA ASN A 323 -4.80 -8.18 21.73
C ASN A 323 -6.24 -8.53 21.36
N GLN A 324 -7.23 -7.80 21.88
CA GLN A 324 -8.65 -8.00 21.52
C GLN A 324 -8.94 -7.69 20.04
N LEU A 325 -8.28 -6.69 19.49
CA LEU A 325 -8.38 -6.31 18.09
C LEU A 325 -7.51 -7.19 17.19
N GLN A 326 -6.62 -8.00 17.76
CA GLN A 326 -5.62 -8.78 17.04
C GLN A 326 -4.84 -7.92 16.03
N ILE A 327 -4.43 -6.74 16.49
CA ILE A 327 -3.68 -5.79 15.65
C ILE A 327 -2.24 -6.28 15.53
N LYS A 328 -1.75 -6.41 14.28
CA LYS A 328 -0.34 -6.65 13.98
C LYS A 328 0.53 -5.45 14.34
N ASN A 329 1.81 -5.68 14.59
CA ASN A 329 2.74 -4.58 14.70
C ASN A 329 2.96 -3.96 13.32
N ILE A 330 3.18 -2.66 13.29
CA ILE A 330 3.36 -1.92 12.03
C ILE A 330 4.67 -2.27 11.29
N ASN A 331 5.57 -2.98 11.95
CA ASN A 331 6.83 -3.46 11.40
C ASN A 331 6.82 -4.95 11.01
N ASP A 332 5.68 -5.65 11.17
CA ASP A 332 5.54 -7.07 10.82
C ASP A 332 5.02 -7.28 9.38
N ASP A 333 4.49 -6.25 8.75
CA ASP A 333 3.83 -6.35 7.41
C ASP A 333 4.77 -6.09 6.22
N GLU A 334 6.07 -5.84 6.45
CA GLU A 334 7.05 -5.62 5.38
C GLU A 334 7.96 -6.85 5.21
N ALA A 335 7.46 -7.88 4.55
CA ALA A 335 8.24 -9.02 4.06
C ALA A 335 8.39 -8.96 2.54
#